data_0fb09a51df772140294f46c73385dd7b
#
_entry.id   0fb09a51df772140294f46c73385dd7b
#
_cell.length_a   1.000
_cell.length_b   1.000
_cell.length_c   1.000
_cell.angle_alpha   90.00
_cell.angle_beta   90.00
_cell.angle_gamma   90.00
#
_symmetry.space_group_name_H-M   'P 1'
#
loop_
_entity.id
_entity.type
_entity.pdbx_description
1 polymer ?
#
loop_
_entity_poly.entity_id
_entity_poly.type
_entity_poly.pdbx_seq_one_letter_code
_entity_poly.pdbx_strand_id
1 'polypeptide(L)'
;LEPIAETLGDSHSYGFRTGRSTADAIEQCFSVLSRQNHAPWVLEGDIRGCFDYLSHEWMLDQIPTDTEVLRKWLKAGYVENRTLFPTEAGTPQGGIISPTLANMTLDGLEQLLKVAFRRRRDGARQYRLKVNLIRYADDFIITGATKELLENEVKPLVEQFLRDRGLQLSPEKTCVTHIEQ
;
A
#
# COMPACT_ATOMS: atom_id res chain seq x y z
N LEU A 1 19.45 1.94 -1.89
CA LEU A 1 18.08 1.46 -2.16
C LEU A 1 17.13 2.56 -2.64
N GLU A 2 17.21 3.77 -2.08
CA GLU A 2 16.25 4.85 -2.38
C GLU A 2 16.06 5.15 -3.89
N PRO A 3 17.11 5.27 -4.73
CA PRO A 3 16.90 5.46 -6.17
C PRO A 3 16.15 4.32 -6.85
N ILE A 4 16.35 3.08 -6.37
CA ILE A 4 15.65 1.89 -6.89
C ILE A 4 14.18 1.93 -6.46
N ALA A 5 13.93 2.21 -5.17
CA ALA A 5 12.59 2.35 -4.62
C ALA A 5 11.78 3.43 -5.36
N GLU A 6 12.40 4.59 -5.64
CA GLU A 6 11.73 5.66 -6.39
C GLU A 6 11.43 5.29 -7.86
N THR A 7 12.27 4.47 -8.48
CA THR A 7 12.06 4.01 -9.86
C THR A 7 10.95 2.97 -9.97
N LEU A 8 10.83 2.08 -8.98
CA LEU A 8 9.87 0.99 -8.98
C LEU A 8 8.55 1.33 -8.27
N GLY A 9 8.57 2.39 -7.46
CA GLY A 9 7.46 2.77 -6.59
C GLY A 9 6.17 3.14 -7.33
N ASP A 10 5.05 2.80 -6.74
CA ASP A 10 3.72 3.15 -7.22
C ASP A 10 3.58 4.67 -7.42
N SER A 11 2.95 5.08 -8.50
CA SER A 11 2.84 6.50 -8.90
C SER A 11 2.09 7.34 -7.87
N HIS A 12 1.08 6.77 -7.23
CA HIS A 12 0.23 7.43 -6.23
C HIS A 12 0.52 6.95 -4.79
N SER A 13 1.79 6.66 -4.50
CA SER A 13 2.33 6.43 -3.18
C SER A 13 3.16 7.64 -2.74
N TYR A 14 2.91 8.20 -1.55
CA TYR A 14 3.44 9.50 -1.13
C TYR A 14 4.26 9.45 0.17
N GLY A 15 3.86 8.65 1.14
CA GLY A 15 4.54 8.59 2.44
C GLY A 15 5.97 8.08 2.35
N PHE A 16 6.87 8.70 3.12
CA PHE A 16 8.29 8.35 3.21
C PHE A 16 9.06 8.38 1.88
N ARG A 17 8.64 9.20 0.92
CA ARG A 17 9.27 9.32 -0.39
C ARG A 17 9.85 10.70 -0.59
N THR A 18 11.08 10.75 -1.13
CA THR A 18 11.78 12.00 -1.41
C THR A 18 11.02 12.84 -2.43
N GLY A 19 10.81 14.12 -2.12
CA GLY A 19 10.11 15.06 -2.99
C GLY A 19 8.60 14.87 -3.07
N ARG A 20 8.00 14.06 -2.19
CA ARG A 20 6.56 13.87 -2.05
C ARG A 20 6.10 14.27 -0.66
N SER A 21 4.90 14.82 -0.57
CA SER A 21 4.33 15.35 0.67
C SER A 21 2.90 14.89 0.89
N THR A 22 2.37 15.15 2.08
CA THR A 22 0.93 14.99 2.37
C THR A 22 0.07 15.89 1.49
N ALA A 23 0.56 17.08 1.12
CA ALA A 23 -0.15 17.98 0.23
C ALA A 23 -0.37 17.37 -1.16
N ASP A 24 0.65 16.67 -1.69
CA ASP A 24 0.52 15.97 -2.99
C ASP A 24 -0.50 14.84 -2.93
N ALA A 25 -0.54 14.09 -1.81
CA ALA A 25 -1.55 13.05 -1.60
C ALA A 25 -2.96 13.64 -1.53
N ILE A 26 -3.14 14.75 -0.81
CA ILE A 26 -4.42 15.46 -0.70
C ILE A 26 -4.85 16.02 -2.07
N GLU A 27 -3.93 16.62 -2.83
CA GLU A 27 -4.20 17.10 -4.19
C GLU A 27 -4.67 15.97 -5.10
N GLN A 28 -4.05 14.80 -5.01
CA GLN A 28 -4.46 13.62 -5.76
C GLN A 28 -5.84 13.11 -5.32
N CYS A 29 -6.13 13.08 -4.02
CA CYS A 29 -7.47 12.77 -3.51
C CYS A 29 -8.50 13.73 -4.10
N PHE A 30 -8.24 15.03 -4.02
CA PHE A 30 -9.11 16.05 -4.61
C PHE A 30 -9.31 15.85 -6.11
N SER A 31 -8.21 15.61 -6.85
CA SER A 31 -8.26 15.37 -8.30
C SER A 31 -9.14 14.19 -8.69
N VAL A 32 -9.16 13.13 -7.87
CA VAL A 32 -9.92 11.90 -8.14
C VAL A 32 -11.37 12.02 -7.69
N LEU A 33 -11.64 12.69 -6.57
CA LEU A 33 -12.95 12.72 -5.93
C LEU A 33 -13.82 13.93 -6.34
N SER A 34 -13.23 15.07 -6.77
CA SER A 34 -13.98 16.31 -7.07
C SER A 34 -14.58 16.40 -8.47
N ARG A 35 -14.25 15.47 -9.38
CA ARG A 35 -14.72 15.54 -10.78
C ARG A 35 -16.20 15.16 -10.91
N GLN A 36 -16.93 15.81 -11.82
CA GLN A 36 -18.35 15.53 -12.10
C GLN A 36 -18.72 14.06 -12.33
N ASN A 37 -17.75 13.22 -12.69
CA ASN A 37 -17.95 11.78 -12.92
C ASN A 37 -17.01 10.98 -12.02
N HIS A 38 -16.85 11.38 -10.76
CA HIS A 38 -16.02 10.70 -9.77
C HIS A 38 -16.57 9.31 -9.40
N ALA A 39 -15.76 8.55 -8.70
CA ALA A 39 -16.20 7.33 -8.03
C ALA A 39 -16.95 7.73 -6.74
N PRO A 40 -18.19 7.28 -6.53
CA PRO A 40 -18.95 7.67 -5.33
C PRO A 40 -18.56 6.89 -4.08
N TRP A 41 -17.83 5.80 -4.21
CA TRP A 41 -17.46 4.94 -3.10
C TRP A 41 -15.94 4.92 -2.88
N VAL A 42 -15.55 4.87 -1.63
CA VAL A 42 -14.15 4.83 -1.18
C VAL A 42 -13.99 3.68 -0.19
N LEU A 43 -13.00 2.84 -0.41
CA LEU A 43 -12.45 1.92 0.56
C LEU A 43 -11.30 2.63 1.28
N GLU A 44 -11.47 2.93 2.55
CA GLU A 44 -10.41 3.38 3.44
C GLU A 44 -9.74 2.15 4.03
N GLY A 45 -8.43 2.05 3.92
CA GLY A 45 -7.65 0.91 4.40
C GLY A 45 -6.48 1.33 5.25
N ASP A 46 -6.31 0.64 6.37
CA ASP A 46 -5.17 0.74 7.29
C ASP A 46 -4.54 -0.64 7.44
N ILE A 47 -3.22 -0.71 7.43
CA ILE A 47 -2.49 -1.97 7.56
C ILE A 47 -2.11 -2.16 9.03
N ARG A 48 -2.62 -3.22 9.64
CA ARG A 48 -2.35 -3.53 11.04
C ARG A 48 -0.88 -3.78 11.28
N GLY A 49 -0.24 -2.96 12.12
CA GLY A 49 1.15 -3.14 12.54
C GLY A 49 2.11 -3.30 11.35
N CYS A 50 1.98 -2.45 10.32
CA CYS A 50 2.70 -2.60 9.07
C CYS A 50 4.19 -2.91 9.26
N PHE A 51 4.89 -2.12 10.09
CA PHE A 51 6.31 -2.32 10.34
C PHE A 51 6.64 -3.60 11.13
N ASP A 52 5.70 -4.11 11.92
CA ASP A 52 5.93 -5.24 12.82
C ASP A 52 5.80 -6.60 12.12
N TYR A 53 5.03 -6.66 11.01
CA TYR A 53 4.64 -7.91 10.36
C TYR A 53 5.17 -8.09 8.94
N LEU A 54 5.98 -7.16 8.41
CA LEU A 54 6.60 -7.32 7.09
C LEU A 54 7.37 -8.65 7.00
N SER A 55 7.06 -9.47 5.98
CA SER A 55 7.70 -10.76 5.78
C SER A 55 9.15 -10.60 5.35
N HIS A 56 10.10 -11.05 6.20
CA HIS A 56 11.52 -11.10 5.84
C HIS A 56 11.76 -11.99 4.61
N GLU A 57 11.08 -13.12 4.51
CA GLU A 57 11.20 -14.05 3.39
C GLU A 57 10.81 -13.36 2.08
N TRP A 58 9.65 -12.70 2.06
CA TRP A 58 9.20 -11.95 0.89
C TRP A 58 10.19 -10.84 0.51
N MET A 59 10.66 -10.07 1.50
CA MET A 59 11.62 -8.99 1.23
C MET A 59 12.94 -9.50 0.66
N LEU A 60 13.46 -10.62 1.18
CA LEU A 60 14.71 -11.23 0.71
C LEU A 60 14.59 -11.79 -0.70
N ASP A 61 13.39 -12.21 -1.13
CA ASP A 61 13.12 -12.75 -2.46
C ASP A 61 12.83 -11.64 -3.49
N GLN A 62 12.10 -10.61 -3.11
CA GLN A 62 11.54 -9.64 -4.04
C GLN A 62 12.27 -8.30 -4.11
N ILE A 63 12.94 -7.86 -3.04
CA ILE A 63 13.60 -6.55 -3.04
C ILE A 63 14.93 -6.65 -3.80
N PRO A 64 15.14 -5.86 -4.88
CA PRO A 64 16.33 -5.93 -5.73
C PRO A 64 17.54 -5.27 -5.05
N THR A 65 18.15 -5.98 -4.11
CA THR A 65 19.37 -5.57 -3.40
C THR A 65 20.21 -6.80 -3.05
N ASP A 66 21.41 -6.60 -2.55
CA ASP A 66 22.24 -7.71 -2.03
C ASP A 66 21.52 -8.39 -0.86
N THR A 67 21.17 -9.66 -1.06
CA THR A 67 20.38 -10.47 -0.12
C THR A 67 21.09 -10.67 1.22
N GLU A 68 22.44 -10.78 1.23
CA GLU A 68 23.21 -10.93 2.46
C GLU A 68 23.22 -9.63 3.27
N VAL A 69 23.34 -8.50 2.60
CA VAL A 69 23.25 -7.17 3.25
C VAL A 69 21.85 -6.97 3.82
N LEU A 70 20.82 -7.22 3.02
CA LEU A 70 19.44 -7.08 3.48
C LEU A 70 19.13 -7.99 4.67
N ARG A 71 19.58 -9.25 4.62
CA ARG A 71 19.42 -10.21 5.74
C ARG A 71 20.07 -9.71 7.03
N LYS A 72 21.27 -9.11 6.93
CA LYS A 72 21.95 -8.53 8.09
C LYS A 72 21.17 -7.34 8.66
N TRP A 73 20.61 -6.47 7.80
CA TRP A 73 19.77 -5.36 8.26
C TRP A 73 18.52 -5.84 8.98
N LEU A 74 17.79 -6.79 8.40
CA LEU A 74 16.56 -7.34 8.97
C LEU A 74 16.81 -8.05 10.31
N LYS A 75 17.97 -8.69 10.47
CA LYS A 75 18.36 -9.42 11.70
C LYS A 75 19.14 -8.57 12.70
N ALA A 76 19.44 -7.31 12.39
CA ALA A 76 20.25 -6.46 13.29
C ALA A 76 19.59 -6.22 14.65
N GLY A 77 18.26 -6.35 14.71
CA GLY A 77 17.48 -6.03 15.91
C GLY A 77 17.37 -4.52 16.16
N TYR A 78 16.85 -4.18 17.32
CA TYR A 78 16.78 -2.79 17.79
C TYR A 78 17.19 -2.71 19.26
N VAL A 79 17.66 -1.54 19.67
CA VAL A 79 18.07 -1.30 21.05
C VAL A 79 17.02 -0.43 21.73
N GLU A 80 16.43 -0.96 22.80
CA GLU A 80 15.51 -0.23 23.68
C GLU A 80 16.00 -0.35 25.12
N ASN A 81 16.04 0.77 25.83
CA ASN A 81 16.54 0.84 27.23
C ASN A 81 17.88 0.15 27.44
N ARG A 82 18.82 0.28 26.48
CA ARG A 82 20.15 -0.36 26.46
C ARG A 82 20.13 -1.89 26.31
N THR A 83 18.99 -2.46 25.96
CA THR A 83 18.86 -3.91 25.70
C THR A 83 18.61 -4.13 24.21
N LEU A 84 19.33 -5.10 23.63
CA LEU A 84 19.16 -5.49 22.23
C LEU A 84 18.01 -6.51 22.13
N PHE A 85 17.03 -6.20 21.29
CA PHE A 85 15.93 -7.09 20.95
C PHE A 85 16.11 -7.60 19.52
N PRO A 86 16.02 -8.92 19.28
CA PRO A 86 16.09 -9.47 17.94
C PRO A 86 14.81 -9.12 17.16
N THR A 87 14.94 -8.96 15.83
CA THR A 87 13.80 -8.79 14.91
C THR A 87 13.60 -10.11 14.18
N GLU A 88 12.49 -10.79 14.43
CA GLU A 88 12.13 -12.06 13.77
C GLU A 88 11.26 -11.82 12.54
N ALA A 89 10.40 -10.78 12.56
CA ALA A 89 9.60 -10.31 11.45
C ALA A 89 9.56 -8.78 11.48
N GLY A 90 9.14 -8.17 10.40
CA GLY A 90 9.04 -6.72 10.32
C GLY A 90 10.37 -5.99 10.27
N THR A 91 10.28 -4.70 10.51
CA THR A 91 11.43 -3.79 10.60
C THR A 91 11.25 -2.87 11.80
N PRO A 92 12.31 -2.53 12.55
CA PRO A 92 12.17 -1.72 13.74
C PRO A 92 11.60 -0.33 13.41
N GLN A 93 10.58 0.09 14.16
CA GLN A 93 10.04 1.44 14.06
C GLN A 93 11.13 2.47 14.41
N GLY A 94 11.30 3.46 13.54
CA GLY A 94 12.40 4.44 13.67
C GLY A 94 13.74 4.00 13.05
N GLY A 95 13.83 2.80 12.49
CA GLY A 95 14.98 2.39 11.69
C GLY A 95 15.09 3.22 10.41
N ILE A 96 16.31 3.66 10.06
CA ILE A 96 16.56 4.53 8.90
C ILE A 96 16.05 3.93 7.58
N ILE A 97 16.21 2.63 7.40
CA ILE A 97 15.84 1.91 6.17
C ILE A 97 14.39 1.39 6.19
N SER A 98 13.76 1.31 7.37
CA SER A 98 12.44 0.69 7.55
C SER A 98 11.36 1.32 6.67
N PRO A 99 11.24 2.66 6.52
CA PRO A 99 10.24 3.27 5.65
C PRO A 99 10.43 2.91 4.18
N THR A 100 11.68 2.83 3.71
CA THR A 100 11.99 2.44 2.32
C THR A 100 11.61 0.98 2.08
N LEU A 101 11.95 0.07 3.01
CA LEU A 101 11.59 -1.34 2.90
C LEU A 101 10.06 -1.55 2.94
N ALA A 102 9.35 -0.83 3.80
CA ALA A 102 7.89 -0.87 3.86
C ALA A 102 7.27 -0.40 2.53
N ASN A 103 7.73 0.72 1.97
CA ASN A 103 7.27 1.19 0.67
C ASN A 103 7.52 0.14 -0.43
N MET A 104 8.75 -0.39 -0.54
CA MET A 104 9.08 -1.41 -1.54
C MET A 104 8.25 -2.68 -1.38
N THR A 105 7.86 -3.03 -0.14
CA THR A 105 6.98 -4.18 0.10
C THR A 105 5.53 -3.90 -0.32
N LEU A 106 5.05 -2.67 -0.19
CA LEU A 106 3.69 -2.28 -0.56
C LEU A 106 3.54 -1.83 -2.02
N ASP A 107 4.66 -1.56 -2.70
CA ASP A 107 4.64 -1.18 -4.11
C ASP A 107 4.19 -2.34 -5.01
N GLY A 108 3.59 -1.98 -6.13
CA GLY A 108 2.93 -2.91 -7.05
C GLY A 108 1.43 -3.09 -6.80
N LEU A 109 0.89 -2.63 -5.67
CA LEU A 109 -0.56 -2.67 -5.40
C LEU A 109 -1.33 -1.85 -6.43
N GLU A 110 -0.86 -0.65 -6.77
CA GLU A 110 -1.48 0.19 -7.80
C GLU A 110 -1.52 -0.50 -9.17
N GLN A 111 -0.42 -1.13 -9.55
CA GLN A 111 -0.35 -1.87 -10.82
C GLN A 111 -1.27 -3.09 -10.83
N LEU A 112 -1.33 -3.83 -9.73
CA LEU A 112 -2.25 -4.96 -9.55
C LEU A 112 -3.70 -4.51 -9.78
N LEU A 113 -4.12 -3.44 -9.12
CA LEU A 113 -5.46 -2.88 -9.26
C LEU A 113 -5.73 -2.37 -10.67
N LYS A 114 -4.79 -1.68 -11.30
CA LYS A 114 -4.89 -1.21 -12.69
C LYS A 114 -5.09 -2.36 -13.68
N VAL A 115 -4.41 -3.48 -13.48
CA VAL A 115 -4.55 -4.66 -14.34
C VAL A 115 -5.88 -5.35 -14.10
N ALA A 116 -6.25 -5.60 -12.83
CA ALA A 116 -7.48 -6.32 -12.47
C ALA A 116 -8.75 -5.55 -12.86
N PHE A 117 -8.74 -4.21 -12.71
CA PHE A 117 -9.94 -3.37 -12.87
C PHE A 117 -9.85 -2.37 -14.03
N ARG A 118 -9.10 -2.70 -15.06
CA ARG A 118 -8.81 -1.80 -16.19
C ARG A 118 -10.07 -1.27 -16.89
N ARG A 119 -10.98 -2.13 -17.32
CA ARG A 119 -12.30 -1.81 -17.90
C ARG A 119 -13.11 -3.10 -18.02
N ARG A 120 -14.42 -3.02 -17.79
CA ARG A 120 -15.34 -4.13 -18.10
C ARG A 120 -16.17 -3.82 -19.32
N ARG A 121 -16.49 -4.88 -20.08
CA ARG A 121 -17.47 -4.85 -21.16
C ARG A 121 -18.67 -5.69 -20.74
N ASP A 122 -19.85 -5.12 -20.95
CA ASP A 122 -21.12 -5.84 -20.91
C ASP A 122 -21.80 -5.64 -22.25
N GLY A 123 -21.76 -6.66 -23.10
CA GLY A 123 -22.15 -6.57 -24.50
C GLY A 123 -21.38 -5.47 -25.27
N ALA A 124 -22.12 -4.53 -25.84
CA ALA A 124 -21.55 -3.38 -26.56
C ALA A 124 -21.15 -2.22 -25.63
N ARG A 125 -21.58 -2.21 -24.36
CA ARG A 125 -21.26 -1.16 -23.41
C ARG A 125 -19.95 -1.39 -22.71
N GLN A 126 -19.07 -0.38 -22.72
CA GLN A 126 -17.85 -0.33 -21.94
C GLN A 126 -18.04 0.64 -20.77
N TYR A 127 -17.79 0.19 -19.54
CA TYR A 127 -17.87 1.04 -18.37
C TYR A 127 -16.57 1.01 -17.56
N ARG A 128 -16.27 2.15 -16.94
CA ARG A 128 -15.10 2.31 -16.08
C ARG A 128 -15.46 1.94 -14.66
N LEU A 129 -14.67 1.09 -14.05
CA LEU A 129 -14.84 0.68 -12.64
C LEU A 129 -14.37 1.77 -11.67
N LYS A 130 -13.63 2.78 -12.17
CA LYS A 130 -13.12 3.94 -11.41
C LYS A 130 -12.30 3.54 -10.18
N VAL A 131 -11.56 2.45 -10.29
CA VAL A 131 -10.65 1.99 -9.24
C VAL A 131 -9.35 2.76 -9.37
N ASN A 132 -9.03 3.55 -8.34
CA ASN A 132 -7.78 4.31 -8.22
C ASN A 132 -7.27 4.14 -6.80
N LEU A 133 -5.96 3.93 -6.63
CA LEU A 133 -5.26 3.88 -5.34
C LEU A 133 -4.62 5.24 -5.07
N ILE A 134 -4.71 5.71 -3.82
CA ILE A 134 -3.87 6.76 -3.26
C ILE A 134 -3.37 6.24 -1.92
N ARG A 135 -2.05 6.17 -1.74
CA ARG A 135 -1.41 5.61 -0.54
C ARG A 135 -0.48 6.62 0.11
N TYR A 136 -0.56 6.73 1.40
CA TYR A 136 0.40 7.46 2.23
C TYR A 136 0.95 6.52 3.30
N ALA A 137 2.15 5.98 3.08
CA ALA A 137 2.74 4.92 3.91
C ALA A 137 1.83 3.68 3.97
N ASP A 138 1.34 3.34 5.15
CA ASP A 138 0.43 2.23 5.46
C ASP A 138 -1.06 2.61 5.34
N ASP A 139 -1.38 3.90 5.33
CA ASP A 139 -2.74 4.38 5.07
C ASP A 139 -3.00 4.48 3.57
N PHE A 140 -4.18 4.07 3.12
CA PHE A 140 -4.55 4.22 1.74
C PHE A 140 -6.07 4.35 1.54
N ILE A 141 -6.43 4.94 0.40
CA ILE A 141 -7.79 4.91 -0.11
C ILE A 141 -7.83 4.29 -1.50
N ILE A 142 -8.91 3.55 -1.77
CA ILE A 142 -9.19 3.01 -3.10
C ILE A 142 -10.60 3.44 -3.48
N THR A 143 -10.73 4.14 -4.61
CA THR A 143 -12.04 4.54 -5.12
C THR A 143 -12.71 3.42 -5.90
N GLY A 144 -14.04 3.45 -6.05
CA GLY A 144 -14.78 2.48 -6.82
C GLY A 144 -16.13 2.98 -7.30
N ALA A 145 -16.63 2.42 -8.40
CA ALA A 145 -17.91 2.80 -8.98
C ALA A 145 -19.12 2.35 -8.13
N THR A 146 -18.98 1.23 -7.39
CA THR A 146 -20.04 0.72 -6.51
C THR A 146 -19.46 0.16 -5.22
N LYS A 147 -20.28 0.05 -4.18
CA LYS A 147 -19.94 -0.55 -2.90
C LYS A 147 -19.56 -2.02 -3.06
N GLU A 148 -20.38 -2.76 -3.80
CA GLU A 148 -20.21 -4.19 -4.04
C GLU A 148 -18.88 -4.49 -4.75
N LEU A 149 -18.45 -3.63 -5.68
CA LEU A 149 -17.15 -3.75 -6.33
C LEU A 149 -16.02 -3.66 -5.31
N LEU A 150 -16.09 -2.69 -4.41
CA LEU A 150 -15.06 -2.50 -3.38
C LEU A 150 -15.06 -3.63 -2.35
N GLU A 151 -16.23 -4.06 -1.87
CA GLU A 151 -16.34 -5.08 -0.83
C GLU A 151 -16.03 -6.50 -1.35
N ASN A 152 -16.54 -6.85 -2.55
CA ASN A 152 -16.53 -8.23 -3.02
C ASN A 152 -15.37 -8.56 -3.97
N GLU A 153 -14.72 -7.54 -4.56
CA GLU A 153 -13.66 -7.76 -5.53
C GLU A 153 -12.36 -7.04 -5.16
N VAL A 154 -12.41 -5.74 -4.86
CA VAL A 154 -11.21 -4.95 -4.58
C VAL A 154 -10.61 -5.34 -3.24
N LYS A 155 -11.41 -5.34 -2.17
CA LYS A 155 -10.95 -5.66 -0.81
C LYS A 155 -10.32 -7.06 -0.72
N PRO A 156 -10.95 -8.13 -1.23
CA PRO A 156 -10.32 -9.47 -1.22
C PRO A 156 -9.00 -9.53 -1.98
N LEU A 157 -8.87 -8.80 -3.09
CA LEU A 157 -7.62 -8.74 -3.86
C LEU A 157 -6.52 -8.02 -3.07
N VAL A 158 -6.85 -6.92 -2.39
CA VAL A 158 -5.93 -6.21 -1.50
C VAL A 158 -5.52 -7.08 -0.32
N GLU A 159 -6.46 -7.78 0.30
CA GLU A 159 -6.17 -8.72 1.40
C GLU A 159 -5.23 -9.85 0.96
N GLN A 160 -5.41 -10.38 -0.24
CA GLN A 160 -4.49 -11.39 -0.77
C GLN A 160 -3.09 -10.81 -1.01
N PHE A 161 -3.00 -9.62 -1.64
CA PHE A 161 -1.74 -8.92 -1.86
C PHE A 161 -0.97 -8.68 -0.58
N LEU A 162 -1.67 -8.26 0.49
CA LEU A 162 -1.08 -8.02 1.81
C LEU A 162 -0.65 -9.32 2.48
N ARG A 163 -1.49 -10.36 2.41
CA ARG A 163 -1.21 -11.69 3.00
C ARG A 163 0.08 -12.30 2.47
N ASP A 164 0.33 -12.18 1.15
CA ASP A 164 1.56 -12.67 0.52
C ASP A 164 2.82 -11.99 1.08
N ARG A 165 2.66 -10.83 1.72
CA ARG A 165 3.70 -10.00 2.34
C ARG A 165 3.76 -10.07 3.85
N GLY A 166 2.97 -10.99 4.46
CA GLY A 166 2.85 -11.14 5.91
C GLY A 166 1.94 -10.11 6.59
N LEU A 167 1.22 -9.30 5.81
CA LEU A 167 0.43 -8.17 6.28
C LEU A 167 -1.08 -8.47 6.27
N GLN A 168 -1.83 -7.68 7.04
CA GLN A 168 -3.28 -7.77 7.12
C GLN A 168 -3.90 -6.37 7.22
N LEU A 169 -5.10 -6.20 6.66
CA LEU A 169 -5.92 -5.02 6.91
C LEU A 169 -6.36 -4.98 8.38
N SER A 170 -6.44 -3.78 8.95
CA SER A 170 -7.07 -3.55 10.24
C SER A 170 -8.60 -3.62 10.09
N PRO A 171 -9.28 -4.64 10.65
CA PRO A 171 -10.74 -4.75 10.50
C PRO A 171 -11.49 -3.57 11.13
N GLU A 172 -10.90 -2.96 12.16
CA GLU A 172 -11.51 -1.86 12.92
C GLU A 172 -11.42 -0.52 12.19
N LYS A 173 -10.40 -0.36 11.32
CA LYS A 173 -10.12 0.89 10.62
C LYS A 173 -10.38 0.81 9.11
N THR A 174 -10.72 -0.39 8.60
CA THR A 174 -10.99 -0.57 7.18
C THR A 174 -12.50 -0.52 6.93
N CYS A 175 -12.96 0.47 6.18
CA CYS A 175 -14.36 0.65 5.87
C CYS A 175 -14.61 1.08 4.42
N VAL A 176 -15.83 0.84 3.94
CA VAL A 176 -16.29 1.33 2.64
C VAL A 176 -17.36 2.38 2.87
N THR A 177 -17.06 3.61 2.43
CA THR A 177 -17.88 4.80 2.68
C THR A 177 -18.33 5.45 1.36
N HIS A 178 -19.53 6.02 1.35
CA HIS A 178 -19.99 6.86 0.24
C HIS A 178 -19.58 8.30 0.51
N ILE A 179 -19.01 9.00 -0.50
CA ILE A 179 -18.44 10.35 -0.31
C ILE A 179 -19.46 11.46 0.00
N GLU A 180 -20.76 11.19 -0.15
CA GLU A 180 -21.83 12.13 0.20
C GLU A 180 -22.48 11.79 1.56
N GLN A 181 -22.01 10.81 2.26
CA GLN A 181 -22.43 10.43 3.62
C GLN A 181 -21.35 10.79 4.64
#